data_6c8194bb7859febbb8104ac325408cba
#
_entry.id   6c8194bb7859febbb8104ac325408cba
#
_cell.length_a   1.000
_cell.length_b   1.000
_cell.length_c   1.000
_cell.angle_alpha   90.00
_cell.angle_beta   90.00
_cell.angle_gamma   90.00
#
_symmetry.space_group_name_H-M   'P 1'
#
loop_
_entity.id
_entity.type
_entity.pdbx_description
1 polymer ?
#
loop_
_entity_poly.entity_id
_entity_poly.type
_entity_poly.pdbx_seq_one_letter_code
_entity_poly.pdbx_strand_id
1 'polypeptide(L)'
;MALVNIDSVLRNLLQKLEKLSPPQSIELLSYKRNRSVSVLLLDDGKILVRERGYREEEQIVERGLLPKHLKALIKYEFPRSRKVRMYQVDNPEELEKVRKKL
;
A
#
# COMPACT_ATOMS: atom_id res chain seq x y z
N MET A 1 2.33 7.62 -11.20
CA MET A 1 1.60 6.33 -11.12
C MET A 1 2.28 5.28 -11.98
N ALA A 2 2.36 4.06 -11.50
CA ALA A 2 2.92 2.96 -12.25
C ALA A 2 2.03 1.74 -12.12
N LEU A 3 1.93 0.97 -13.23
CA LEU A 3 1.33 -0.36 -13.19
C LEU A 3 2.46 -1.35 -12.93
N VAL A 4 2.32 -2.14 -11.87
CA VAL A 4 3.34 -3.08 -11.44
C VAL A 4 2.77 -4.49 -11.53
N ASN A 5 3.59 -5.42 -12.04
CA ASN A 5 3.21 -6.81 -12.10
C ASN A 5 3.00 -7.36 -10.69
N ILE A 6 1.93 -8.12 -10.48
CA ILE A 6 1.58 -8.64 -9.16
C ILE A 6 2.72 -9.49 -8.55
N ASP A 7 3.47 -10.19 -9.37
CA ASP A 7 4.59 -11.02 -8.90
C ASP A 7 5.76 -10.19 -8.36
N SER A 8 5.85 -8.93 -8.76
CA SER A 8 6.95 -8.03 -8.39
C SER A 8 6.52 -6.93 -7.44
N VAL A 9 5.24 -6.78 -7.17
CA VAL A 9 4.71 -5.61 -6.45
C VAL A 9 5.26 -5.52 -5.03
N LEU A 10 5.35 -6.63 -4.33
CA LEU A 10 5.85 -6.63 -2.96
C LEU A 10 7.31 -6.18 -2.91
N ARG A 11 8.14 -6.74 -3.76
CA ARG A 11 9.56 -6.37 -3.82
C ARG A 11 9.74 -4.89 -4.19
N ASN A 12 8.99 -4.42 -5.18
CA ASN A 12 9.07 -3.03 -5.59
C ASN A 12 8.61 -2.08 -4.49
N LEU A 13 7.55 -2.44 -3.78
CA LEU A 13 7.05 -1.64 -2.67
C LEU A 13 8.09 -1.56 -1.55
N LEU A 14 8.68 -2.68 -1.17
CA LEU A 14 9.67 -2.72 -0.10
C LEU A 14 10.92 -1.91 -0.45
N GLN A 15 11.36 -1.98 -1.70
CA GLN A 15 12.51 -1.19 -2.17
C GLN A 15 12.22 0.30 -2.11
N LYS A 16 11.02 0.71 -2.50
CA LYS A 16 10.62 2.12 -2.43
C LYS A 16 10.52 2.60 -0.99
N LEU A 17 10.01 1.78 -0.09
CA LEU A 17 9.88 2.16 1.32
C LEU A 17 11.22 2.48 1.96
N GLU A 18 12.29 1.79 1.57
CA GLU A 18 13.61 2.06 2.11
C GLU A 18 14.10 3.48 1.79
N LYS A 19 13.57 4.08 0.74
CA LYS A 19 13.97 5.41 0.30
C LYS A 19 13.04 6.51 0.79
N LEU A 20 11.95 6.15 1.46
CA LEU A 20 10.96 7.11 1.93
C LEU A 20 11.17 7.46 3.39
N SER A 21 10.63 8.60 3.77
CA SER A 21 10.64 9.10 5.14
C SER A 21 9.22 9.50 5.54
N PRO A 22 8.88 9.43 6.86
CA PRO A 22 7.57 9.92 7.28
C PRO A 22 7.37 11.39 6.90
N PRO A 23 6.16 11.81 6.52
CA PRO A 23 4.92 11.05 6.47
C PRO A 23 4.60 10.45 5.10
N GLN A 24 5.58 10.10 4.31
CA GLN A 24 5.37 9.54 2.98
C GLN A 24 4.71 8.18 3.05
N SER A 25 3.97 7.84 2.01
CA SER A 25 3.27 6.57 1.93
C SER A 25 3.25 6.03 0.51
N ILE A 26 2.92 4.75 0.38
CA ILE A 26 2.70 4.10 -0.91
C ILE A 26 1.32 3.50 -0.89
N GLU A 27 0.56 3.70 -1.95
CA GLU A 27 -0.76 3.11 -2.10
C GLU A 27 -0.78 2.16 -3.30
N LEU A 28 -1.32 0.98 -3.06
CA LEU A 28 -1.59 0.00 -4.11
C LEU A 28 -3.08 0.02 -4.40
N LEU A 29 -3.44 0.15 -5.67
CA LEU A 29 -4.84 0.14 -6.11
C LEU A 29 -5.04 -0.97 -7.13
N SER A 30 -6.20 -1.62 -7.04
CA SER A 30 -6.63 -2.54 -8.08
C SER A 30 -6.84 -1.77 -9.39
N TYR A 31 -6.87 -2.50 -10.51
CA TYR A 31 -7.09 -1.87 -11.82
C TYR A 31 -8.36 -1.04 -11.84
N LYS A 32 -9.43 -1.54 -11.23
CA LYS A 32 -10.72 -0.83 -11.16
C LYS A 32 -10.77 0.21 -10.04
N ARG A 33 -9.71 0.33 -9.24
CA ARG A 33 -9.61 1.29 -8.15
C ARG A 33 -10.63 1.11 -7.03
N ASN A 34 -11.26 -0.06 -6.95
CA ASN A 34 -12.24 -0.35 -5.90
C ASN A 34 -11.64 -1.06 -4.69
N ARG A 35 -10.34 -1.36 -4.72
CA ARG A 35 -9.63 -1.97 -3.61
C ARG A 35 -8.27 -1.32 -3.47
N SER A 36 -7.83 -1.13 -2.23
CA SER A 36 -6.53 -0.52 -2.00
C SER A 36 -5.86 -1.08 -0.75
N VAL A 37 -4.54 -1.06 -0.79
CA VAL A 37 -3.68 -1.31 0.37
C VAL A 37 -2.70 -0.16 0.44
N SER A 38 -2.70 0.56 1.56
CA SER A 38 -1.85 1.73 1.75
C SER A 38 -0.84 1.45 2.86
N VAL A 39 0.38 1.91 2.66
CA VAL A 39 1.47 1.73 3.61
C VAL A 39 2.02 3.12 3.94
N LEU A 40 1.78 3.56 5.16
CA LEU A 40 2.17 4.89 5.63
C LEU A 40 3.29 4.77 6.66
N LEU A 41 4.39 5.47 6.42
CA LEU A 41 5.51 5.50 7.36
C LEU A 41 5.18 6.43 8.54
N LEU A 42 5.41 5.93 9.75
CA LEU A 42 5.21 6.68 10.98
C LEU A 42 6.55 7.10 11.57
N ASP A 43 6.53 8.15 12.39
CA ASP A 43 7.75 8.76 12.93
C ASP A 43 8.55 7.83 13.85
N ASP A 44 7.92 6.86 14.47
CA ASP A 44 8.56 5.96 15.43
C ASP A 44 9.13 4.69 14.80
N GLY A 45 9.25 4.66 13.47
CA GLY A 45 9.76 3.51 12.74
C GLY A 45 8.72 2.44 12.51
N LYS A 46 7.49 2.66 12.92
CA LYS A 46 6.38 1.75 12.66
C LYS A 46 5.70 2.12 11.36
N ILE A 47 4.83 1.24 10.88
CA ILE A 47 4.16 1.42 9.61
C ILE A 47 2.67 1.18 9.80
N LEU A 48 1.86 2.15 9.35
CA LEU A 48 0.42 1.99 9.33
C LEU A 48 0.03 1.35 8.01
N VAL A 49 -0.61 0.19 8.09
CA VAL A 49 -1.12 -0.51 6.91
C VAL A 49 -2.63 -0.37 6.91
N ARG A 50 -3.16 0.16 5.83
CA ARG A 50 -4.60 0.40 5.68
C ARG A 50 -5.12 -0.43 4.53
N GLU A 51 -6.11 -1.26 4.80
CA GLU A 51 -6.75 -2.12 3.81
C GLU A 51 -8.16 -1.62 3.55
N ARG A 52 -8.51 -1.42 2.28
CA ARG A 52 -9.87 -1.07 1.88
C ARG A 52 -10.25 -1.84 0.62
N GLY A 53 -11.29 -2.64 0.74
CA GLY A 53 -11.76 -3.48 -0.35
C GLY A 53 -12.72 -4.51 0.20
N TYR A 54 -12.31 -5.75 0.24
CA TYR A 54 -13.12 -6.79 0.88
C TYR A 54 -13.29 -6.53 2.37
N ARG A 55 -12.29 -5.90 2.99
CA ARG A 55 -12.33 -5.50 4.40
C ARG A 55 -11.85 -4.07 4.49
N GLU A 56 -12.26 -3.40 5.56
CA GLU A 56 -11.71 -2.09 5.91
C GLU A 56 -11.03 -2.22 7.25
N GLU A 57 -9.71 -2.26 7.24
CA GLU A 57 -8.90 -2.43 8.44
C GLU A 57 -7.68 -1.55 8.41
N GLU A 58 -7.23 -1.16 9.60
CA GLU A 58 -5.97 -0.43 9.79
C GLU A 58 -5.18 -1.15 10.86
N GLN A 59 -3.90 -1.37 10.62
CA GLN A 59 -3.02 -2.01 11.58
C GLN A 59 -1.68 -1.31 11.59
N ILE A 60 -1.09 -1.20 12.78
CA ILE A 60 0.27 -0.71 12.92
C ILE A 60 1.18 -1.94 13.00
N VAL A 61 2.14 -2.00 12.10
CA VAL A 61 3.00 -3.16 11.93
C VAL A 61 4.46 -2.73 12.08
N GLU A 62 5.25 -3.54 12.73
CA GLU A 62 6.68 -3.33 12.79
C GLU A 62 7.31 -3.62 11.43
N ARG A 63 8.37 -2.87 11.10
CA ARG A 63 9.00 -2.94 9.80
C ARG A 63 9.47 -4.36 9.44
N GLY A 64 9.98 -5.09 10.42
CA GLY A 64 10.45 -6.45 10.20
C GLY A 64 9.34 -7.44 9.85
N LEU A 65 8.10 -7.16 10.25
CA LEU A 65 6.96 -8.03 9.97
C LEU A 65 6.17 -7.61 8.73
N LEU A 66 6.51 -6.45 8.17
CA LEU A 66 5.77 -5.88 7.06
C LEU A 66 5.73 -6.77 5.81
N PRO A 67 6.84 -7.39 5.36
CA PRO A 67 6.79 -8.21 4.15
C PRO A 67 5.78 -9.34 4.24
N LYS A 68 5.76 -10.03 5.36
CA LYS A 68 4.83 -11.14 5.58
C LYS A 68 3.39 -10.66 5.60
N HIS A 69 3.15 -9.56 6.29
CA HIS A 69 1.82 -8.97 6.39
C HIS A 69 1.29 -8.51 5.03
N LEU A 70 2.12 -7.80 4.26
CA LEU A 70 1.75 -7.32 2.94
C LEU A 70 1.51 -8.45 1.95
N LYS A 71 2.30 -9.52 2.03
CA LYS A 71 2.11 -10.66 1.15
C LYS A 71 0.71 -11.24 1.33
N ALA A 72 0.25 -11.36 2.56
CA ALA A 72 -1.08 -11.86 2.85
C ALA A 72 -2.16 -10.90 2.33
N LEU A 73 -2.00 -9.60 2.55
CA LEU A 73 -2.96 -8.61 2.10
C LEU A 73 -3.07 -8.54 0.58
N ILE A 74 -1.94 -8.60 -0.10
CA ILE A 74 -1.92 -8.55 -1.56
C ILE A 74 -2.67 -9.75 -2.13
N LYS A 75 -2.45 -10.93 -1.57
CA LYS A 75 -3.19 -12.12 -2.00
C LYS A 75 -4.68 -12.03 -1.72
N TYR A 76 -5.04 -11.39 -0.61
CA TYR A 76 -6.44 -11.26 -0.22
C TYR A 76 -7.18 -10.23 -1.07
N GLU A 77 -6.58 -9.06 -1.29
CA GLU A 77 -7.25 -7.96 -1.98
C GLU A 77 -7.10 -8.00 -3.50
N PHE A 78 -6.02 -8.62 -4.00
CA PHE A 78 -5.77 -8.66 -5.43
C PHE A 78 -5.59 -10.10 -5.95
N PRO A 79 -6.50 -11.03 -5.61
CA PRO A 79 -6.26 -12.45 -5.92
C PRO A 79 -6.29 -12.78 -7.40
N ARG A 80 -6.96 -11.95 -8.21
CA ARG A 80 -7.09 -12.18 -9.64
C ARG A 80 -6.41 -11.11 -10.47
N SER A 81 -5.72 -10.19 -9.82
CA SER A 81 -5.03 -9.11 -10.52
C SER A 81 -3.70 -9.58 -11.04
N ARG A 82 -3.38 -9.22 -12.26
CA ARG A 82 -2.06 -9.43 -12.83
C ARG A 82 -1.17 -8.21 -12.61
N LYS A 83 -1.77 -7.03 -12.59
CA LYS A 83 -1.10 -5.78 -12.36
C LYS A 83 -1.89 -4.93 -11.38
N VAL A 84 -1.19 -4.17 -10.56
CA VAL A 84 -1.79 -3.22 -9.64
C VAL A 84 -1.16 -1.85 -9.86
N ARG A 85 -1.90 -0.81 -9.51
CA ARG A 85 -1.40 0.56 -9.61
C ARG A 85 -0.65 0.89 -8.32
N MET A 86 0.51 1.52 -8.46
CA MET A 86 1.32 1.93 -7.31
C MET A 86 1.52 3.44 -7.35
N TYR A 87 1.20 4.10 -6.25
CA TYR A 87 1.37 5.53 -6.08
C TYR A 87 2.26 5.81 -4.89
N GLN A 88 3.13 6.80 -5.03
CA GLN A 88 3.81 7.39 -3.90
C GLN A 88 3.05 8.64 -3.49
N VAL A 89 2.74 8.78 -2.20
CA VAL A 89 2.00 9.93 -1.67
C VAL A 89 2.87 10.57 -0.59
N ASP A 90 3.13 11.87 -0.75
CA ASP A 90 4.01 12.60 0.18
C ASP A 90 3.28 13.08 1.42
N ASN A 91 1.96 13.15 1.38
CA ASN A 91 1.14 13.69 2.45
C ASN A 91 -0.10 12.81 2.63
N PRO A 92 -0.41 12.37 3.87
CA PRO A 92 -1.59 11.54 4.13
C PRO A 92 -2.91 12.16 3.66
N GLU A 93 -3.00 13.48 3.66
CA GLU A 93 -4.20 14.16 3.16
C GLU A 93 -4.43 13.92 1.68
N GLU A 94 -3.36 13.83 0.90
CA GLU A 94 -3.46 13.51 -0.52
C GLU A 94 -3.99 12.11 -0.74
N LEU A 95 -3.65 11.19 0.15
CA LEU A 95 -4.16 9.83 0.09
C LEU A 95 -5.69 9.80 0.21
N GLU A 96 -6.23 10.58 1.15
CA GLU A 96 -7.68 10.68 1.31
C GLU A 96 -8.34 11.35 0.11
N LYS A 97 -7.72 12.38 -0.47
CA LYS A 97 -8.25 13.04 -1.67
C LYS A 97 -8.31 12.10 -2.85
N VAL A 98 -7.30 11.27 -3.04
CA VAL A 98 -7.29 10.29 -4.12
C VAL A 98 -8.46 9.34 -3.98
N ARG A 99 -8.77 8.93 -2.76
CA ARG A 99 -9.90 8.03 -2.51
C ARG A 99 -11.24 8.68 -2.77
N LYS A 100 -11.40 9.95 -2.38
CA LYS A 100 -12.66 10.66 -2.58
C LYS A 100 -13.00 10.86 -4.04
N LYS A 101 -12.02 10.84 -4.90
CA LYS A 101 -12.22 10.99 -6.34
C LYS A 101 -12.60 9.67 -7.02
N LEU A 102 -12.52 8.60 -6.31
CA LEU A 102 -12.87 7.29 -6.84
C LEU A 102 -14.34 6.96 -6.60
#